data_40237e3db939226591c89cb1403ee727
#
_entry.id   40237e3db939226591c89cb1403ee727
#
_cell.length_a   1.000
_cell.length_b   1.000
_cell.length_c   1.000
_cell.angle_alpha   90.00
_cell.angle_beta   90.00
_cell.angle_gamma   90.00
#
_symmetry.space_group_name_H-M   'P 1'
#
loop_
_entity.id
_entity.type
_entity.pdbx_description
1 polymer ?
#
loop_
_entity_poly.entity_id
_entity_poly.type
_entity_poly.pdbx_seq_one_letter_code
_entity_poly.pdbx_strand_id
1 'polypeptide(L)'
;MKRFFVLCALLFGASAFAHHSVSNFDFEKDVTVSGTVTYFSFTNPHSFIDVQVKDVAKGWKVFATSKVVLQRYGWTPTSVKVGDTITVTGHPDKTKPQEMYLTKIKFANGTEWLRSSIDN
;
A
#
# COMPACT_ATOMS: atom_id res chain seq x y z
N MET A 1 35.47 39.41 -32.40
CA MET A 1 34.10 38.96 -32.19
C MET A 1 34.16 37.65 -31.39
N LYS A 2 33.82 37.71 -30.12
CA LYS A 2 33.80 36.52 -29.26
C LYS A 2 32.38 35.96 -29.30
N ARG A 3 32.22 34.75 -29.85
CA ARG A 3 30.94 34.00 -29.85
C ARG A 3 30.78 33.29 -28.51
N PHE A 4 29.87 33.76 -27.68
CA PHE A 4 29.43 33.06 -26.48
C PHE A 4 28.47 31.92 -26.91
N PHE A 5 28.87 30.66 -26.75
CA PHE A 5 27.99 29.52 -26.77
C PHE A 5 27.35 29.37 -25.38
N VAL A 6 26.07 29.71 -25.29
CA VAL A 6 25.27 29.37 -24.10
C VAL A 6 24.85 27.93 -24.24
N LEU A 7 25.46 27.07 -23.44
CA LEU A 7 25.08 25.66 -23.33
C LEU A 7 23.86 25.59 -22.40
N CYS A 8 22.66 25.50 -22.99
CA CYS A 8 21.44 25.18 -22.24
C CYS A 8 21.49 23.69 -21.78
N ALA A 9 21.91 23.46 -20.56
CA ALA A 9 21.76 22.17 -19.92
C ALA A 9 20.29 21.97 -19.54
N LEU A 10 19.56 21.21 -20.32
CA LEU A 10 18.23 20.72 -20.00
C LEU A 10 18.36 19.69 -18.87
N LEU A 11 18.07 20.12 -17.66
CA LEU A 11 17.87 19.26 -16.51
C LEU A 11 16.55 18.49 -16.69
N PHE A 12 16.62 17.34 -17.30
CA PHE A 12 15.56 16.34 -17.19
C PHE A 12 15.61 15.78 -15.77
N GLY A 13 14.86 16.40 -14.87
CA GLY A 13 14.60 15.87 -13.55
C GLY A 13 13.78 14.58 -13.67
N ALA A 14 14.43 13.47 -13.46
CA ALA A 14 13.82 12.15 -13.51
C ALA A 14 12.79 11.98 -12.38
N SER A 15 11.53 11.86 -12.75
CA SER A 15 10.44 11.37 -11.88
C SER A 15 10.57 9.86 -11.68
N ALA A 16 11.74 9.38 -11.25
CA ALA A 16 12.02 7.94 -11.11
C ALA A 16 11.52 7.33 -9.80
N PHE A 17 10.96 8.14 -8.88
CA PHE A 17 10.61 7.65 -7.54
C PHE A 17 9.23 7.00 -7.42
N ALA A 18 8.32 7.15 -8.39
CA ALA A 18 6.95 6.65 -8.26
C ALA A 18 6.79 5.15 -8.59
N HIS A 19 7.72 4.51 -9.30
CA HIS A 19 7.57 3.12 -9.77
C HIS A 19 8.29 2.07 -8.91
N HIS A 20 9.15 2.46 -7.96
CA HIS A 20 9.96 1.50 -7.19
C HIS A 20 9.22 0.81 -6.06
N SER A 21 8.14 1.38 -5.50
CA SER A 21 7.48 0.82 -4.32
C SER A 21 6.60 -0.40 -4.62
N VAL A 22 6.01 -0.47 -5.81
CA VAL A 22 5.11 -1.57 -6.20
C VAL A 22 5.87 -2.78 -6.75
N SER A 23 7.03 -2.58 -7.39
CA SER A 23 7.84 -3.65 -7.99
C SER A 23 8.46 -4.63 -6.98
N ASN A 24 8.50 -4.27 -5.70
CA ASN A 24 9.01 -5.13 -4.64
C ASN A 24 8.05 -6.25 -4.23
N PHE A 25 6.77 -6.16 -4.58
CA PHE A 25 5.79 -7.18 -4.25
C PHE A 25 5.76 -8.30 -5.30
N ASP A 26 5.53 -9.52 -4.83
CA ASP A 26 5.41 -10.71 -5.67
C ASP A 26 3.95 -10.90 -6.10
N PHE A 27 3.61 -10.35 -7.27
CA PHE A 27 2.25 -10.37 -7.81
C PHE A 27 1.75 -11.76 -8.23
N GLU A 28 2.63 -12.76 -8.23
CA GLU A 28 2.25 -14.15 -8.51
C GLU A 28 1.84 -14.93 -7.26
N LYS A 29 2.00 -14.32 -6.08
CA LYS A 29 1.67 -14.94 -4.80
C LYS A 29 0.65 -14.14 -4.03
N ASP A 30 -0.16 -14.86 -3.26
CA ASP A 30 -1.08 -14.29 -2.28
C ASP A 30 -0.78 -14.87 -0.89
N VAL A 31 -0.84 -13.98 0.10
CA VAL A 31 -0.79 -14.35 1.51
C VAL A 31 -2.03 -13.80 2.20
N THR A 32 -2.65 -14.59 3.05
CA THR A 32 -3.80 -14.17 3.86
C THR A 32 -3.44 -14.25 5.33
N VAL A 33 -3.70 -13.17 6.06
CA VAL A 33 -3.52 -13.11 7.51
C VAL A 33 -4.75 -12.52 8.18
N SER A 34 -5.04 -12.97 9.39
CA SER A 34 -6.07 -12.42 10.26
C SER A 34 -5.43 -11.89 11.53
N GLY A 35 -5.85 -10.74 12.00
CA GLY A 35 -5.30 -10.16 13.21
C GLY A 35 -6.01 -8.89 13.63
N THR A 36 -5.42 -8.25 14.62
CA THR A 36 -5.93 -7.03 15.24
C THR A 36 -5.20 -5.81 14.67
N VAL A 37 -5.95 -4.81 14.26
CA VAL A 37 -5.39 -3.53 13.77
C VAL A 37 -4.73 -2.80 14.93
N THR A 38 -3.48 -2.43 14.75
CA THR A 38 -2.73 -1.61 15.70
C THR A 38 -2.50 -0.18 15.20
N TYR A 39 -2.55 0.04 13.90
CA TYR A 39 -2.43 1.36 13.30
C TYR A 39 -3.10 1.40 11.93
N PHE A 40 -3.69 2.53 11.57
CA PHE A 40 -4.20 2.79 10.22
C PHE A 40 -3.78 4.18 9.76
N SER A 41 -3.05 4.26 8.66
CA SER A 41 -2.68 5.49 7.99
C SER A 41 -3.50 5.65 6.71
N PHE A 42 -4.44 6.59 6.74
CA PHE A 42 -5.31 6.90 5.60
C PHE A 42 -4.77 8.16 4.90
N THR A 43 -3.84 7.95 3.97
CA THR A 43 -3.02 9.03 3.40
C THR A 43 -2.63 8.78 1.93
N ASN A 44 -2.04 9.77 1.31
CA ASN A 44 -1.41 9.70 0.00
C ASN A 44 0.14 9.71 0.17
N PRO A 45 0.90 9.09 -0.70
CA PRO A 45 0.52 8.33 -1.91
C PRO A 45 0.04 6.91 -1.60
N HIS A 46 0.31 6.35 -0.42
CA HIS A 46 -0.06 5.01 0.00
C HIS A 46 -0.62 5.02 1.41
N SER A 47 -1.82 4.47 1.56
CA SER A 47 -2.36 4.12 2.88
C SER A 47 -1.77 2.80 3.34
N PHE A 48 -1.70 2.56 4.65
CA PHE A 48 -1.29 1.27 5.18
C PHE A 48 -1.98 0.95 6.51
N ILE A 49 -2.03 -0.35 6.80
CA ILE A 49 -2.60 -0.90 8.03
C ILE A 49 -1.54 -1.75 8.69
N ASP A 50 -1.27 -1.51 9.97
CA ASP A 50 -0.46 -2.43 10.78
C ASP A 50 -1.40 -3.42 11.49
N VAL A 51 -1.13 -4.71 11.34
CA VAL A 51 -1.95 -5.80 11.85
C VAL A 51 -1.10 -6.71 12.72
N GLN A 52 -1.48 -6.88 13.99
CA GLN A 52 -0.86 -7.84 14.89
C GLN A 52 -1.54 -9.19 14.72
N VAL A 53 -0.77 -10.18 14.30
CA VAL A 53 -1.21 -11.57 14.16
C VAL A 53 -0.82 -12.34 15.42
N LYS A 54 -1.71 -13.21 15.89
CA LYS A 54 -1.46 -14.08 17.06
C LYS A 54 -0.20 -14.93 16.85
N ASP A 55 0.62 -15.04 17.89
CA ASP A 55 1.86 -15.83 17.92
C ASP A 55 2.94 -15.37 16.90
N VAL A 56 2.81 -14.16 16.37
CA VAL A 56 3.81 -13.53 15.50
C VAL A 56 4.39 -12.32 16.21
N ALA A 57 5.70 -12.37 16.50
CA ALA A 57 6.38 -11.34 17.30
C ALA A 57 6.37 -9.96 16.63
N LYS A 58 6.53 -9.91 15.31
CA LYS A 58 6.45 -8.69 14.52
C LYS A 58 5.12 -8.67 13.76
N GLY A 59 4.39 -7.57 13.86
CA GLY A 59 3.14 -7.38 13.11
C GLY A 59 3.36 -7.31 11.59
N TRP A 60 2.27 -7.45 10.86
CA TRP A 60 2.24 -7.27 9.41
C TRP A 60 2.00 -5.81 9.05
N LYS A 61 2.73 -5.31 8.07
CA LYS A 61 2.45 -4.03 7.42
C LYS A 61 1.76 -4.30 6.08
N VAL A 62 0.53 -3.82 5.97
CA VAL A 62 -0.33 -4.02 4.81
C VAL A 62 -0.47 -2.71 4.06
N PHE A 63 0.24 -2.58 2.94
CA PHE A 63 0.15 -1.41 2.09
C PHE A 63 -1.10 -1.47 1.22
N ALA A 64 -1.81 -0.36 1.16
CA ALA A 64 -2.95 -0.18 0.28
C ALA A 64 -2.65 0.90 -0.77
N THR A 65 -3.59 1.13 -1.67
CA THR A 65 -3.50 2.22 -2.62
C THR A 65 -3.68 3.59 -1.93
N SER A 66 -3.62 4.67 -2.69
CA SER A 66 -3.74 6.02 -2.15
C SER A 66 -5.08 6.29 -1.47
N LYS A 67 -5.11 7.23 -0.54
CA LYS A 67 -6.33 7.76 0.07
C LYS A 67 -7.38 8.15 -1.00
N VAL A 68 -6.96 8.85 -2.05
CA VAL A 68 -7.88 9.31 -3.10
C VAL A 68 -8.57 8.13 -3.79
N VAL A 69 -7.83 7.06 -4.11
CA VAL A 69 -8.40 5.86 -4.73
C VAL A 69 -9.33 5.14 -3.75
N LEU A 70 -8.90 4.94 -2.50
CA LEU A 70 -9.74 4.30 -1.48
C LEU A 70 -11.05 5.05 -1.24
N GLN A 71 -11.02 6.38 -1.25
CA GLN A 71 -12.24 7.21 -1.12
C GLN A 71 -13.24 6.97 -2.25
N ARG A 72 -12.78 6.71 -3.47
CA ARG A 72 -13.66 6.34 -4.60
C ARG A 72 -14.40 5.02 -4.37
N TYR A 73 -13.82 4.13 -3.56
CA TYR A 73 -14.45 2.87 -3.13
C TYR A 73 -15.26 3.01 -1.84
N GLY A 74 -15.45 4.21 -1.33
CA GLY A 74 -16.24 4.48 -0.14
C GLY A 74 -15.47 4.32 1.18
N TRP A 75 -14.15 4.16 1.14
CA TRP A 75 -13.36 4.15 2.37
C TRP A 75 -13.31 5.54 3.01
N THR A 76 -13.33 5.54 4.34
CA THR A 76 -13.21 6.73 5.19
C THR A 76 -12.10 6.54 6.20
N PRO A 77 -11.67 7.58 6.94
CA PRO A 77 -10.71 7.43 8.02
C PRO A 77 -11.11 6.45 9.11
N THR A 78 -12.41 6.11 9.20
CA THR A 78 -12.97 5.18 10.19
C THR A 78 -13.36 3.81 9.61
N SER A 79 -13.08 3.55 8.34
CA SER A 79 -13.34 2.22 7.74
C SER A 79 -12.55 1.12 8.43
N VAL A 80 -11.35 1.44 8.91
CA VAL A 80 -10.51 0.58 9.74
C VAL A 80 -10.17 1.34 11.02
N LYS A 81 -10.34 0.71 12.16
CA LYS A 81 -10.05 1.29 13.48
C LYS A 81 -9.08 0.42 14.26
N VAL A 82 -8.22 1.04 15.04
CA VAL A 82 -7.39 0.33 16.03
C VAL A 82 -8.27 -0.54 16.92
N GLY A 83 -7.88 -1.80 17.08
CA GLY A 83 -8.66 -2.80 17.82
C GLY A 83 -9.59 -3.65 16.96
N ASP A 84 -9.85 -3.29 15.71
CA ASP A 84 -10.63 -4.11 14.79
C ASP A 84 -9.92 -5.44 14.51
N THR A 85 -10.69 -6.52 14.44
CA THR A 85 -10.21 -7.80 13.88
C THR A 85 -10.57 -7.83 12.41
N ILE A 86 -9.55 -7.97 11.56
CA ILE A 86 -9.68 -8.00 10.11
C ILE A 86 -8.97 -9.22 9.52
N THR A 87 -9.39 -9.59 8.32
CA THR A 87 -8.67 -10.56 7.49
C THR A 87 -8.24 -9.87 6.21
N VAL A 88 -6.94 -9.89 5.92
CA VAL A 88 -6.34 -9.26 4.75
C VAL A 88 -5.66 -10.29 3.87
N THR A 89 -5.80 -10.12 2.57
CA THR A 89 -5.08 -10.87 1.54
C THR A 89 -4.30 -9.89 0.70
N GLY A 90 -3.10 -10.26 0.31
CA GLY A 90 -2.27 -9.41 -0.52
C GLY A 90 -1.03 -10.10 -1.05
N HIS A 91 -0.34 -9.41 -1.93
CA HIS A 91 0.92 -9.84 -2.51
C HIS A 91 2.06 -9.61 -1.53
N PRO A 92 2.83 -10.63 -1.15
CA PRO A 92 3.94 -10.47 -0.20
C PRO A 92 5.09 -9.68 -0.82
N ASP A 93 5.82 -8.95 0.02
CA ASP A 93 7.09 -8.34 -0.39
C ASP A 93 8.14 -9.44 -0.61
N LYS A 94 8.94 -9.31 -1.68
CA LYS A 94 9.96 -10.29 -2.08
C LYS A 94 11.12 -10.40 -1.11
N THR A 95 11.39 -9.34 -0.36
CA THR A 95 12.60 -9.22 0.49
C THR A 95 12.30 -8.87 1.93
N LYS A 96 11.14 -8.26 2.21
CA LYS A 96 10.75 -7.82 3.54
C LYS A 96 9.68 -8.75 4.10
N PRO A 97 10.01 -9.58 5.08
CA PRO A 97 9.03 -10.47 5.71
C PRO A 97 7.94 -9.64 6.40
N GLN A 98 6.71 -10.15 6.39
CA GLN A 98 5.54 -9.52 7.03
C GLN A 98 5.17 -8.15 6.47
N GLU A 99 5.46 -7.93 5.19
CA GLU A 99 4.91 -6.84 4.40
C GLU A 99 4.12 -7.39 3.22
N MET A 100 2.99 -6.78 2.90
CA MET A 100 2.18 -7.15 1.73
C MET A 100 1.52 -5.93 1.09
N TYR A 101 1.10 -6.10 -0.15
CA TYR A 101 0.27 -5.15 -0.87
C TYR A 101 -1.17 -5.66 -0.95
N LEU A 102 -2.10 -4.93 -0.36
CA LEU A 102 -3.49 -5.34 -0.15
C LEU A 102 -4.22 -5.57 -1.47
N THR A 103 -4.85 -6.74 -1.59
CA THR A 103 -5.78 -7.06 -2.69
C THR A 103 -7.20 -7.28 -2.21
N LYS A 104 -7.38 -7.77 -0.98
CA LYS A 104 -8.68 -8.05 -0.39
C LYS A 104 -8.65 -7.78 1.12
N ILE A 105 -9.72 -7.24 1.64
CA ILE A 105 -9.95 -7.12 3.08
C ILE A 105 -11.37 -7.55 3.44
N LYS A 106 -11.49 -8.28 4.54
CA LYS A 106 -12.73 -8.49 5.27
C LYS A 106 -12.67 -7.61 6.52
N PHE A 107 -13.55 -6.63 6.59
CA PHE A 107 -13.66 -5.71 7.71
C PHE A 107 -14.25 -6.37 8.95
N ALA A 108 -14.13 -5.70 10.12
CA ALA A 108 -14.66 -6.19 11.38
C ALA A 108 -16.18 -6.42 11.36
N ASN A 109 -16.94 -5.65 10.57
CA ASN A 109 -18.38 -5.82 10.38
C ASN A 109 -18.77 -6.97 9.42
N GLY A 110 -17.79 -7.70 8.89
CA GLY A 110 -18.00 -8.81 7.95
C GLY A 110 -18.11 -8.43 6.49
N THR A 111 -18.19 -7.14 6.14
CA THR A 111 -18.15 -6.71 4.74
C THR A 111 -16.76 -6.90 4.14
N GLU A 112 -16.71 -7.07 2.82
CA GLU A 112 -15.45 -7.29 2.10
C GLU A 112 -15.25 -6.21 1.04
N TRP A 113 -13.98 -5.88 0.80
CA TRP A 113 -13.54 -5.10 -0.33
C TRP A 113 -12.49 -5.88 -1.10
N LEU A 114 -12.60 -5.86 -2.41
CA LEU A 114 -11.66 -6.46 -3.35
C LEU A 114 -11.13 -5.36 -4.27
N ARG A 115 -9.81 -5.30 -4.40
CA ARG A 115 -9.18 -4.39 -5.36
C ARG A 115 -9.56 -4.78 -6.78
N SER A 116 -10.05 -3.82 -7.55
CA SER A 116 -10.32 -4.03 -8.98
C SER A 116 -9.02 -4.08 -9.78
N SER A 117 -8.97 -4.94 -10.78
CA SER A 117 -7.87 -4.99 -11.75
C SER A 117 -7.74 -3.71 -12.62
N ILE A 118 -8.69 -2.81 -12.48
CA ILE A 118 -8.72 -1.53 -13.22
C ILE A 118 -7.83 -0.46 -12.54
N ASP A 119 -7.37 -0.71 -11.32
CA ASP A 119 -6.60 0.26 -10.51
C ASP A 119 -5.08 0.09 -10.65
N ASN A 120 -4.63 -0.56 -11.70
CA ASN A 120 -3.20 -0.72 -12.01
C ASN A 120 -2.64 0.45 -12.82
#